data_e02c9c2774102255a064f2d62ecfb9bb
#
_entry.id   e02c9c2774102255a064f2d62ecfb9bb
#
_cell.length_a   1.000
_cell.length_b   1.000
_cell.length_c   1.000
_cell.angle_alpha   90.00
_cell.angle_beta   90.00
_cell.angle_gamma   90.00
#
_symmetry.space_group_name_H-M   'P 1'
#
loop_
_entity.id
_entity.type
_entity.pdbx_description
1 polymer ?
#
loop_
_entity_poly.entity_id
_entity_poly.type
_entity_poly.pdbx_seq_one_letter_code
_entity_poly.pdbx_strand_id
1 'polypeptide(L)'
;MERKKRVLIVCGTGIATSTMVAHRVEQLLKRNGISVDLRRAMTSEAKTASRDADLIIATTQVQDVKIPVLNGIPFITNVGAEKLEQEILHH
;
A
#
# COMPACT_ATOMS: atom_id res chain seq x y z
N MET A 1 4.60 -22.45 6.55
CA MET A 1 5.05 -21.52 5.51
C MET A 1 4.33 -20.21 5.65
N GLU A 2 5.05 -19.17 5.91
CA GLU A 2 4.46 -17.83 5.99
C GLU A 2 4.20 -17.30 4.61
N ARG A 3 2.96 -16.86 4.38
CA ARG A 3 2.62 -16.18 3.13
C ARG A 3 3.10 -14.75 3.21
N LYS A 4 3.74 -14.30 2.16
CA LYS A 4 4.08 -12.89 2.05
C LYS A 4 2.81 -12.09 1.85
N LYS A 5 2.71 -10.99 2.58
CA LYS A 5 1.61 -10.05 2.36
C LYS A 5 1.91 -9.25 1.09
N ARG A 6 1.03 -9.33 0.13
CA ARG A 6 1.22 -8.66 -1.16
C ARG A 6 0.52 -7.31 -1.10
N VAL A 7 1.31 -6.25 -1.10
CA VAL A 7 0.80 -4.88 -1.00
C VAL A 7 1.11 -4.13 -2.29
N LEU A 8 0.10 -3.54 -2.87
CA LEU A 8 0.23 -2.74 -4.08
C LEU A 8 0.13 -1.26 -3.73
N ILE A 9 1.16 -0.49 -4.10
CA ILE A 9 1.17 0.95 -3.91
C ILE A 9 0.76 1.60 -5.22
N VAL A 10 -0.34 2.35 -5.20
CA VAL A 10 -0.87 3.00 -6.38
C VAL A 10 -0.76 4.52 -6.23
N CYS A 11 -0.09 5.17 -7.16
CA CYS A 11 0.06 6.62 -7.18
C CYS A 11 -0.23 7.14 -8.59
N GLY A 12 -1.02 8.21 -8.68
CA GLY A 12 -1.36 8.81 -9.96
C GLY A 12 -0.24 9.63 -10.57
N THR A 13 0.54 10.29 -9.73
CA THR A 13 1.66 11.14 -10.16
C THR A 13 2.74 11.11 -9.10
N GLY A 14 3.99 11.21 -9.53
CA GLY A 14 5.09 11.41 -8.62
C GLY A 14 5.70 10.12 -8.08
N ILE A 15 6.83 9.74 -8.66
CA ILE A 15 7.58 8.55 -8.21
C ILE A 15 8.05 8.72 -6.76
N ALA A 16 8.44 9.95 -6.38
CA ALA A 16 8.93 10.23 -5.03
C ALA A 16 7.87 9.93 -3.96
N THR A 17 6.61 10.27 -4.23
CA THR A 17 5.51 10.03 -3.31
C THR A 17 5.29 8.53 -3.10
N SER A 18 5.27 7.76 -4.18
CA SER A 18 5.06 6.31 -4.07
C SER A 18 6.22 5.63 -3.36
N THR A 19 7.44 6.12 -3.57
CA THR A 19 8.62 5.59 -2.90
C THR A 19 8.54 5.81 -1.38
N MET A 20 8.11 6.98 -0.95
CA MET A 20 7.96 7.29 0.47
C MET A 20 6.92 6.38 1.13
N VAL A 21 5.75 6.25 0.51
CA VAL A 21 4.69 5.39 1.04
C VAL A 21 5.14 3.94 1.08
N ALA A 22 5.76 3.47 0.01
CA ALA A 22 6.25 2.09 -0.06
C ALA A 22 7.27 1.79 1.03
N HIS A 23 8.20 2.72 1.25
CA HIS A 23 9.23 2.56 2.28
C HIS A 23 8.61 2.46 3.69
N ARG A 24 7.63 3.33 3.98
CA ARG A 24 6.96 3.31 5.27
C ARG A 24 6.20 2.01 5.50
N VAL A 25 5.52 1.52 4.48
CA VAL A 25 4.78 0.26 4.56
C VAL A 25 5.75 -0.91 4.77
N GLU A 26 6.83 -0.93 4.02
CA GLU A 26 7.83 -1.98 4.15
C GLU A 26 8.41 -2.04 5.56
N GLN A 27 8.82 -0.89 6.10
CA GLN A 27 9.36 -0.83 7.45
C GLN A 27 8.36 -1.27 8.49
N LEU A 28 7.10 -0.85 8.34
CA LEU A 28 6.04 -1.21 9.28
C LEU A 28 5.89 -2.74 9.36
N LEU A 29 5.78 -3.38 8.22
CA LEU A 29 5.55 -4.81 8.19
C LEU A 29 6.76 -5.59 8.66
N LYS A 30 7.97 -5.14 8.33
CA LYS A 30 9.19 -5.77 8.82
C LYS A 30 9.32 -5.69 10.34
N ARG A 31 8.97 -4.53 10.92
CA ARG A 31 9.02 -4.37 12.37
C ARG A 31 8.07 -5.31 13.10
N ASN A 32 7.02 -5.71 12.44
CA ASN A 32 6.01 -6.61 13.00
C ASN A 32 6.23 -8.07 12.60
N GLY A 33 7.39 -8.37 12.01
CA GLY A 33 7.73 -9.73 11.64
C GLY A 33 6.94 -10.28 10.47
N ILE A 34 6.35 -9.41 9.65
CA ILE A 34 5.54 -9.81 8.51
C ILE A 34 6.34 -9.69 7.23
N SER A 35 6.42 -10.78 6.49
CA SER A 35 7.05 -10.74 5.16
C SER A 35 6.14 -10.00 4.19
N VAL A 36 6.71 -9.13 3.37
CA VAL A 36 5.94 -8.31 2.44
C VAL A 36 6.50 -8.42 1.03
N ASP A 37 5.60 -8.55 0.07
CA ASP A 37 5.91 -8.41 -1.34
C ASP A 37 5.29 -7.09 -1.78
N LEU A 38 6.13 -6.09 -1.95
CA LEU A 38 5.68 -4.73 -2.22
C LEU A 38 5.85 -4.40 -3.69
N ARG A 39 4.76 -3.98 -4.32
CA ARG A 39 4.77 -3.60 -5.72
C ARG A 39 4.19 -2.21 -5.89
N ARG A 40 4.58 -1.54 -6.95
CA ARG A 40 4.09 -0.21 -7.29
C ARG A 40 3.45 -0.24 -8.66
N ALA A 41 2.37 0.52 -8.81
CA ALA A 41 1.65 0.61 -10.07
C ALA A 41 1.07 2.01 -10.25
N MET A 42 0.85 2.39 -11.48
CA MET A 42 0.13 3.61 -11.80
C MET A 42 -1.37 3.36 -11.68
N THR A 43 -2.15 4.44 -11.56
CA THR A 43 -3.62 4.33 -11.43
C THR A 43 -4.22 3.52 -12.58
N SER A 44 -3.72 3.72 -13.78
CA SER A 44 -4.22 3.02 -14.96
C SER A 44 -3.96 1.51 -14.92
N GLU A 45 -2.98 1.08 -14.14
CA GLU A 45 -2.61 -0.32 -14.02
C GLU A 45 -3.19 -1.01 -12.79
N ALA A 46 -3.82 -0.24 -11.90
CA ALA A 46 -4.24 -0.74 -10.60
C ALA A 46 -5.18 -1.93 -10.69
N LYS A 47 -6.13 -1.89 -11.60
CA LYS A 47 -7.10 -2.96 -11.76
C LYS A 47 -6.44 -4.29 -12.12
N THR A 48 -5.51 -4.26 -13.07
CA THR A 48 -4.77 -5.46 -13.48
C THR A 48 -3.81 -5.93 -12.40
N ALA A 49 -3.06 -4.99 -11.82
CA ALA A 49 -2.07 -5.31 -10.79
C ALA A 49 -2.72 -5.81 -9.50
N SER A 50 -3.94 -5.38 -9.20
CA SER A 50 -4.64 -5.78 -7.98
C SER A 50 -4.98 -7.27 -7.93
N ARG A 51 -5.00 -7.93 -9.06
CA ARG A 51 -5.29 -9.37 -9.11
C ARG A 51 -4.29 -10.19 -8.32
N ASP A 52 -3.05 -9.70 -8.22
CA ASP A 52 -1.98 -10.39 -7.53
C ASP A 52 -1.64 -9.74 -6.19
N ALA A 53 -2.55 -8.93 -5.65
CA ALA A 53 -2.30 -8.21 -4.40
C ALA A 53 -3.37 -8.53 -3.36
N ASP A 54 -3.00 -8.40 -2.09
CA ASP A 54 -3.90 -8.60 -0.97
C ASP A 54 -4.46 -7.28 -0.44
N LEU A 55 -3.75 -6.19 -0.70
CA LEU A 55 -4.11 -4.87 -0.20
C LEU A 55 -3.55 -3.81 -1.13
N ILE A 56 -4.33 -2.74 -1.34
CA ILE A 56 -3.85 -1.58 -2.07
C ILE A 56 -3.71 -0.40 -1.11
N ILE A 57 -2.59 0.31 -1.21
CA ILE A 57 -2.40 1.59 -0.54
C ILE A 57 -2.23 2.62 -1.63
N ALA A 58 -3.17 3.55 -1.72
CA ALA A 58 -3.24 4.49 -2.82
C ALA A 58 -3.24 5.94 -2.33
N THR A 59 -2.55 6.80 -3.06
CA THR A 59 -2.58 8.25 -2.81
C THR A 59 -3.57 8.95 -3.76
N THR A 60 -4.25 8.16 -4.57
CA THR A 60 -5.27 8.62 -5.51
C THR A 60 -6.45 7.67 -5.46
N GLN A 61 -7.55 8.03 -6.11
CA GLN A 61 -8.70 7.14 -6.15
C GLN A 61 -8.43 5.93 -7.03
N VAL A 62 -8.81 4.76 -6.51
CA VAL A 62 -8.72 3.51 -7.26
C VAL A 62 -10.12 2.91 -7.32
N GLN A 63 -10.56 2.58 -8.53
CA GLN A 63 -11.89 2.04 -8.77
C GLN A 63 -11.80 0.67 -9.41
N ASP A 64 -12.91 -0.07 -9.36
CA ASP A 64 -13.06 -1.38 -10.01
C ASP A 64 -12.07 -2.43 -9.50
N VAL A 65 -11.73 -2.38 -8.22
CA VAL A 65 -10.91 -3.40 -7.58
C VAL A 65 -11.71 -4.11 -6.50
N LYS A 66 -11.39 -5.36 -6.28
CA LYS A 66 -12.13 -6.21 -5.32
C LYS A 66 -11.45 -6.33 -3.97
N ILE A 67 -10.24 -5.86 -3.85
CA ILE A 67 -9.46 -5.95 -2.61
C ILE A 67 -9.55 -4.62 -1.85
N PRO A 68 -9.25 -4.63 -0.54
CA PRO A 68 -9.28 -3.40 0.25
C PRO A 68 -8.32 -2.34 -0.28
N VAL A 69 -8.76 -1.08 -0.26
CA VAL A 69 -7.95 0.07 -0.67
C VAL A 69 -7.86 1.02 0.51
N LEU A 70 -6.63 1.29 0.94
CA LEU A 70 -6.37 2.24 2.01
C LEU A 70 -5.73 3.51 1.46
N ASN A 71 -6.04 4.63 2.10
CA ASN A 71 -5.48 5.91 1.70
C ASN A 71 -4.06 6.06 2.27
N GLY A 72 -3.07 6.22 1.38
CA GLY A 72 -1.67 6.36 1.78
C GLY A 72 -1.24 7.78 2.14
N ILE A 73 -2.10 8.77 1.99
CA ILE A 73 -1.78 10.17 2.27
C ILE A 73 -1.23 10.38 3.70
N PRO A 74 -1.77 9.73 4.76
CA PRO A 74 -1.20 9.92 6.10
C PRO A 74 0.28 9.61 6.22
N PHE A 75 0.81 8.74 5.38
CA PHE A 75 2.26 8.45 5.39
C PHE A 75 3.08 9.58 4.76
N ILE A 76 2.45 10.43 3.95
CA ILE A 76 3.11 11.57 3.32
C ILE A 76 3.08 12.77 4.25
N THR A 77 1.92 13.07 4.81
CA THR A 77 1.72 14.24 5.68
C THR A 77 2.12 13.98 7.12
N ASN A 78 2.25 12.72 7.50
CA ASN A 78 2.50 12.28 8.87
C ASN A 78 1.36 12.62 9.83
N VAL A 79 0.19 12.93 9.30
CA VAL A 79 -1.02 13.17 10.09
C VAL A 79 -1.89 11.92 10.02
N GLY A 80 -2.13 11.29 11.16
CA GLY A 80 -2.91 10.06 11.18
C GLY A 80 -2.16 8.82 10.73
N ALA A 81 -0.82 8.88 10.67
CA ALA A 81 -0.01 7.76 10.20
C ALA A 81 -0.19 6.53 11.09
N GLU A 82 -0.32 6.72 12.39
CA GLU A 82 -0.50 5.60 13.32
C GLU A 82 -1.79 4.84 13.05
N LYS A 83 -2.84 5.54 12.74
CA LYS A 83 -4.13 4.91 12.42
C LYS A 83 -4.00 4.10 11.14
N LEU A 84 -3.32 4.63 10.14
CA LEU A 84 -3.09 3.91 8.89
C LEU A 84 -2.24 2.67 9.13
N GLU A 85 -1.22 2.76 9.97
CA GLU A 85 -0.40 1.61 10.32
C GLU A 85 -1.25 0.48 10.91
N GLN A 86 -2.16 0.81 11.83
CA GLN A 86 -3.05 -0.18 12.41
C GLN A 86 -3.97 -0.81 11.37
N GLU A 87 -4.50 0.00 10.45
CA GLU A 87 -5.34 -0.52 9.39
C GLU A 87 -4.59 -1.49 8.48
N ILE A 88 -3.34 -1.18 8.15
CA ILE A 88 -2.51 -2.05 7.33
C ILE A 88 -2.27 -3.39 8.04
N LEU A 89 -1.95 -3.34 9.32
CA LEU A 89 -1.70 -4.55 10.09
C LEU A 89 -2.96 -5.40 10.26
N HIS A 90 -4.12 -4.77 10.25
CA HIS A 90 -5.39 -5.46 10.40
C HIS A 90 -5.82 -6.19 9.12
N HIS A 91 -5.35 -5.74 8.00
CA HIS A 91 -5.62 -6.39 6.73
C HIS A 91 -4.49 -7.35 6.36
#